data_815d55c804cc65ad95292724ce39ab95
#
_entry.id   815d55c804cc65ad95292724ce39ab95
#
_cell.length_a   1.000
_cell.length_b   1.000
_cell.length_c   1.000
_cell.angle_alpha   90.00
_cell.angle_beta   90.00
_cell.angle_gamma   90.00
#
_symmetry.space_group_name_H-M   'P 1'
#
loop_
_entity.id
_entity.type
_entity.pdbx_description
1 polymer ?
#
loop_
_entity_poly.entity_id
_entity_poly.type
_entity_poly.pdbx_seq_one_letter_code
_entity_poly.pdbx_strand_id
1 'polypeptide(L)'
;YKVVSNFAKIELMSGVTTIRTVGGIAHYDSKLRDEILKGKVVGPRIVASNEGISVPHGHMAGSVAIAAHNNEEALALVDKAKSQNVDLIKLMITGGVLDAKEKGVPGELKMPPEMVKAVCDKAHQLGYKVAAHVESSEGVRVALENGVDSIEHGAKLDDEMIALFKEKKAFLCTTISPALPFALFDPSISNVSEIEKYNGELVFNGIIDCAKQALENDIPVVLGNDVGCPWVSQYDFWRELYYFHKYIGVSNRFALYTATSLASKYAGLEDVTGSIDVGKEADMIVVSENPLDDLKALRHVEKVFTRGKLIDH
;
A
#
# COMPACT_ATOMS: atom_id res chain seq x y z
N TYR A 1 7.02 -19.63 -2.48
CA TYR A 1 6.87 -19.41 -1.03
C TYR A 1 8.20 -19.08 -0.35
N LYS A 2 9.29 -19.87 -0.56
CA LYS A 2 10.61 -19.58 0.05
C LYS A 2 11.14 -18.18 -0.28
N VAL A 3 10.93 -17.70 -1.49
CA VAL A 3 11.33 -16.34 -1.91
C VAL A 3 10.55 -15.29 -1.11
N VAL A 4 9.22 -15.44 -1.00
CA VAL A 4 8.36 -14.52 -0.23
C VAL A 4 8.79 -14.49 1.25
N SER A 5 9.05 -15.66 1.85
CA SER A 5 9.54 -15.74 3.24
C SER A 5 10.89 -15.05 3.44
N ASN A 6 11.79 -15.17 2.46
CA ASN A 6 13.08 -14.50 2.53
C ASN A 6 12.93 -12.96 2.38
N PHE A 7 12.09 -12.51 1.49
CA PHE A 7 11.79 -11.07 1.34
C PHE A 7 11.17 -10.49 2.61
N ALA A 8 10.24 -11.19 3.24
CA ALA A 8 9.68 -10.75 4.52
C ALA A 8 10.73 -10.65 5.64
N LYS A 9 11.71 -11.58 5.68
CA LYS A 9 12.83 -11.46 6.60
C LYS A 9 13.70 -10.24 6.30
N ILE A 10 14.02 -9.98 5.03
CA ILE A 10 14.81 -8.81 4.60
C ILE A 10 14.07 -7.52 4.99
N GLU A 11 12.75 -7.45 4.74
CA GLU A 11 11.89 -6.32 5.10
C GLU A 11 11.98 -6.04 6.61
N LEU A 12 11.80 -7.08 7.44
CA LEU A 12 11.93 -6.97 8.89
C LEU A 12 13.31 -6.46 9.30
N MET A 13 14.37 -7.03 8.75
CA MET A 13 15.76 -6.66 9.10
C MET A 13 16.11 -5.25 8.65
N SER A 14 15.40 -4.69 7.65
CA SER A 14 15.50 -3.28 7.26
C SER A 14 14.77 -2.31 8.20
N GLY A 15 14.06 -2.83 9.21
CA GLY A 15 13.36 -2.04 10.23
C GLY A 15 11.85 -1.96 10.04
N VAL A 16 11.28 -2.65 9.05
CA VAL A 16 9.83 -2.68 8.84
C VAL A 16 9.23 -3.82 9.68
N THR A 17 8.71 -3.50 10.85
CA THR A 17 8.21 -4.48 11.83
C THR A 17 6.77 -4.93 11.56
N THR A 18 6.02 -4.17 10.77
CA THR A 18 4.65 -4.50 10.35
C THR A 18 4.45 -4.12 8.88
N ILE A 19 3.86 -5.02 8.11
CA ILE A 19 3.45 -4.78 6.71
C ILE A 19 1.97 -5.06 6.52
N ARG A 20 1.36 -4.32 5.61
CA ARG A 20 0.02 -4.58 5.09
C ARG A 20 0.15 -4.90 3.62
N THR A 21 -0.19 -6.14 3.23
CA THR A 21 -0.14 -6.55 1.83
C THR A 21 -1.43 -6.17 1.11
N VAL A 22 -1.31 -5.77 -0.15
CA VAL A 22 -2.44 -5.30 -0.98
C VAL A 22 -2.33 -5.87 -2.40
N GLY A 23 -2.44 -7.17 -2.48
CA GLY A 23 -2.22 -7.99 -3.67
C GLY A 23 -1.00 -8.89 -3.49
N GLY A 24 -1.18 -10.18 -3.71
CA GLY A 24 -0.14 -11.18 -3.48
C GLY A 24 -0.31 -12.40 -4.38
N ILE A 25 0.53 -13.40 -4.20
CA ILE A 25 0.51 -14.63 -4.97
C ILE A 25 -0.19 -15.72 -4.18
N ALA A 26 -1.29 -16.23 -4.69
CA ALA A 26 -2.09 -17.27 -4.05
C ALA A 26 -2.47 -16.86 -2.59
N HIS A 27 -2.33 -17.75 -1.65
CA HIS A 27 -2.57 -17.49 -0.21
C HIS A 27 -1.28 -17.34 0.60
N TYR A 28 -0.20 -16.86 -0.05
CA TYR A 28 1.11 -16.85 0.62
C TYR A 28 1.20 -15.82 1.74
N ASP A 29 0.49 -14.70 1.65
CA ASP A 29 0.58 -13.65 2.68
C ASP A 29 -0.03 -14.14 4.00
N SER A 30 -1.27 -14.66 3.98
CA SER A 30 -1.93 -15.21 5.17
C SER A 30 -1.21 -16.43 5.72
N LYS A 31 -0.69 -17.30 4.84
CA LYS A 31 0.13 -18.44 5.25
C LYS A 31 1.40 -18.01 5.96
N LEU A 32 2.11 -17.03 5.40
CA LEU A 32 3.35 -16.50 5.97
C LEU A 32 3.09 -15.82 7.31
N ARG A 33 2.03 -15.00 7.42
CA ARG A 33 1.56 -14.43 8.68
C ARG A 33 1.41 -15.51 9.74
N ASP A 34 0.68 -16.57 9.42
CA ASP A 34 0.37 -17.65 10.36
C ASP A 34 1.62 -18.44 10.76
N GLU A 35 2.58 -18.63 9.86
CA GLU A 35 3.86 -19.29 10.17
C GLU A 35 4.79 -18.41 11.02
N ILE A 36 4.78 -17.10 10.80
CA ILE A 36 5.50 -16.13 11.65
C ILE A 36 4.89 -16.12 13.07
N LEU A 37 3.56 -16.08 13.18
CA LEU A 37 2.87 -16.16 14.47
C LEU A 37 3.19 -17.42 15.26
N LYS A 38 3.38 -18.56 14.57
CA LYS A 38 3.79 -19.85 15.16
C LYS A 38 5.30 -19.96 15.41
N GLY A 39 6.08 -18.92 15.09
CA GLY A 39 7.54 -18.91 15.24
C GLY A 39 8.30 -19.84 14.29
N LYS A 40 7.67 -20.30 13.21
CA LYS A 40 8.28 -21.17 12.20
C LYS A 40 9.15 -20.40 11.19
N VAL A 41 8.82 -19.15 10.96
CA VAL A 41 9.50 -18.22 10.03
C VAL A 41 9.75 -16.91 10.75
N VAL A 42 10.91 -16.31 10.49
CA VAL A 42 11.22 -14.95 10.94
C VAL A 42 10.69 -13.95 9.91
N GLY A 43 9.90 -12.99 10.36
CA GLY A 43 9.32 -11.96 9.51
C GLY A 43 8.54 -10.92 10.32
N PRO A 44 8.07 -9.84 9.66
CA PRO A 44 7.28 -8.80 10.30
C PRO A 44 5.89 -9.30 10.69
N ARG A 45 5.15 -8.50 11.42
CA ARG A 45 3.70 -8.65 11.52
C ARG A 45 3.09 -8.41 10.14
N ILE A 46 2.13 -9.24 9.74
CA ILE A 46 1.49 -9.12 8.42
C ILE A 46 -0.02 -8.92 8.60
N VAL A 47 -0.56 -7.91 7.93
CA VAL A 47 -1.99 -7.72 7.66
C VAL A 47 -2.19 -8.12 6.20
N ALA A 48 -2.84 -9.24 5.96
CA ALA A 48 -2.80 -9.96 4.69
C ALA A 48 -4.05 -9.79 3.84
N SER A 49 -3.89 -9.45 2.55
CA SER A 49 -4.99 -9.48 1.56
C SER A 49 -4.99 -10.73 0.68
N ASN A 50 -3.84 -11.37 0.51
CA ASN A 50 -3.61 -12.36 -0.54
C ASN A 50 -3.86 -11.77 -1.95
N GLU A 51 -4.39 -12.57 -2.89
CA GLU A 51 -4.68 -12.12 -4.25
C GLU A 51 -5.73 -10.99 -4.25
N GLY A 52 -5.47 -9.92 -5.02
CA GLY A 52 -6.46 -8.88 -5.28
C GLY A 52 -7.56 -9.35 -6.22
N ILE A 53 -8.63 -8.57 -6.32
CA ILE A 53 -9.72 -8.76 -7.28
C ILE A 53 -9.56 -7.72 -8.39
N SER A 54 -9.49 -8.19 -9.64
CA SER A 54 -9.39 -7.39 -10.85
C SER A 54 -10.49 -7.80 -11.83
N VAL A 55 -10.43 -7.28 -13.06
CA VAL A 55 -11.29 -7.67 -14.16
C VAL A 55 -10.44 -8.17 -15.34
N PRO A 56 -11.01 -8.85 -16.36
CA PRO A 56 -10.26 -9.21 -17.55
C PRO A 56 -9.57 -7.99 -18.18
N HIS A 57 -8.27 -8.13 -18.46
CA HIS A 57 -7.41 -7.04 -18.93
C HIS A 57 -7.27 -5.85 -17.93
N GLY A 58 -7.67 -6.01 -16.68
CA GLY A 58 -7.46 -5.07 -15.61
C GLY A 58 -6.06 -5.17 -15.00
N HIS A 59 -5.73 -4.22 -14.13
CA HIS A 59 -4.43 -4.12 -13.49
C HIS A 59 -4.07 -5.42 -12.77
N MET A 60 -2.86 -5.92 -13.00
CA MET A 60 -2.26 -7.10 -12.37
C MET A 60 -3.08 -8.41 -12.47
N ALA A 61 -4.11 -8.47 -13.34
CA ALA A 61 -4.90 -9.66 -13.57
C ALA A 61 -4.03 -10.83 -14.07
N GLY A 62 -4.10 -11.97 -13.37
CA GLY A 62 -3.29 -13.15 -13.68
C GLY A 62 -1.90 -13.16 -13.03
N SER A 63 -1.54 -12.17 -12.22
CA SER A 63 -0.30 -12.15 -11.43
C SER A 63 -0.60 -12.08 -9.92
N VAL A 64 -0.77 -10.88 -9.34
CA VAL A 64 -1.12 -10.68 -7.92
C VAL A 64 -2.60 -10.39 -7.71
N ALA A 65 -3.41 -10.48 -8.75
CA ALA A 65 -4.87 -10.35 -8.71
C ALA A 65 -5.55 -11.37 -9.63
N ILE A 66 -6.78 -11.73 -9.29
CA ILE A 66 -7.63 -12.64 -10.06
C ILE A 66 -8.69 -11.81 -10.78
N ALA A 67 -8.89 -12.07 -12.08
CA ALA A 67 -9.93 -11.43 -12.86
C ALA A 67 -11.30 -12.05 -12.57
N ALA A 68 -12.28 -11.19 -12.26
CA ALA A 68 -13.71 -11.53 -12.20
C ALA A 68 -14.42 -10.96 -13.42
N HIS A 69 -15.19 -11.79 -14.12
CA HIS A 69 -15.90 -11.39 -15.34
C HIS A 69 -17.26 -10.73 -15.05
N ASN A 70 -17.78 -10.91 -13.84
CA ASN A 70 -19.08 -10.40 -13.40
C ASN A 70 -19.13 -10.30 -11.86
N ASN A 71 -20.20 -9.71 -11.34
CA ASN A 71 -20.38 -9.54 -9.89
C ASN A 71 -20.42 -10.88 -9.14
N GLU A 72 -20.99 -11.93 -9.68
CA GLU A 72 -21.06 -13.25 -9.03
C GLU A 72 -19.65 -13.81 -8.80
N GLU A 73 -18.79 -13.77 -9.82
CA GLU A 73 -17.39 -14.18 -9.69
C GLU A 73 -16.62 -13.31 -8.71
N ALA A 74 -16.82 -11.98 -8.74
CA ALA A 74 -16.17 -11.07 -7.80
C ALA A 74 -16.57 -11.38 -6.35
N LEU A 75 -17.85 -11.65 -6.09
CA LEU A 75 -18.34 -12.04 -4.77
C LEU A 75 -17.82 -13.41 -4.33
N ALA A 76 -17.66 -14.36 -5.26
CA ALA A 76 -17.05 -15.65 -4.97
C ALA A 76 -15.55 -15.51 -4.59
N LEU A 77 -14.84 -14.52 -5.17
CA LEU A 77 -13.46 -14.22 -4.77
C LEU A 77 -13.37 -13.64 -3.34
N VAL A 78 -14.37 -12.87 -2.90
CA VAL A 78 -14.46 -12.42 -1.48
C VAL A 78 -14.65 -13.64 -0.55
N ASP A 79 -15.50 -14.62 -0.92
CA ASP A 79 -15.67 -15.85 -0.16
C ASP A 79 -14.38 -16.70 -0.13
N LYS A 80 -13.67 -16.76 -1.26
CA LYS A 80 -12.35 -17.41 -1.34
C LYS A 80 -11.36 -16.73 -0.37
N ALA A 81 -11.25 -15.40 -0.39
CA ALA A 81 -10.38 -14.64 0.51
C ALA A 81 -10.72 -14.92 1.99
N LYS A 82 -12.01 -14.94 2.34
CA LYS A 82 -12.48 -15.32 3.66
C LYS A 82 -12.02 -16.73 4.04
N SER A 83 -12.15 -17.70 3.15
CA SER A 83 -11.71 -19.07 3.38
C SER A 83 -10.21 -19.22 3.61
N GLN A 84 -9.43 -18.27 3.10
CA GLN A 84 -7.99 -18.16 3.26
C GLN A 84 -7.57 -17.33 4.49
N ASN A 85 -8.55 -16.88 5.30
CA ASN A 85 -8.33 -16.12 6.51
C ASN A 85 -7.54 -14.83 6.28
N VAL A 86 -7.94 -14.02 5.29
CA VAL A 86 -7.35 -12.70 5.05
C VAL A 86 -7.78 -11.68 6.10
N ASP A 87 -7.09 -10.55 6.16
CA ASP A 87 -7.41 -9.44 7.07
C ASP A 87 -8.15 -8.29 6.35
N LEU A 88 -8.05 -8.21 5.02
CA LEU A 88 -8.71 -7.20 4.20
C LEU A 88 -8.94 -7.72 2.77
N ILE A 89 -9.73 -6.98 1.99
CA ILE A 89 -9.95 -7.22 0.57
C ILE A 89 -9.23 -6.15 -0.26
N LYS A 90 -8.60 -6.54 -1.37
CA LYS A 90 -7.96 -5.63 -2.32
C LYS A 90 -8.66 -5.65 -3.66
N LEU A 91 -8.97 -4.45 -4.19
CA LEU A 91 -9.49 -4.22 -5.54
C LEU A 91 -8.45 -3.54 -6.43
N MET A 92 -8.47 -3.87 -7.73
CA MET A 92 -7.75 -3.17 -8.80
C MET A 92 -8.79 -2.44 -9.65
N ILE A 93 -9.07 -1.18 -9.31
CA ILE A 93 -10.19 -0.43 -9.91
C ILE A 93 -9.77 0.19 -11.23
N THR A 94 -8.57 0.76 -11.30
CA THR A 94 -8.03 1.35 -12.53
C THR A 94 -6.91 0.51 -13.09
N GLY A 95 -6.49 0.81 -14.32
CA GLY A 95 -5.18 0.46 -14.84
C GLY A 95 -4.09 1.24 -14.11
N GLY A 96 -2.83 0.99 -14.50
CA GLY A 96 -1.67 1.70 -14.02
C GLY A 96 -0.73 2.09 -15.16
N VAL A 97 0.44 2.66 -14.82
CA VAL A 97 1.45 3.05 -15.82
C VAL A 97 1.81 1.91 -16.77
N LEU A 98 1.93 0.68 -16.26
CA LEU A 98 2.32 -0.51 -17.03
C LEU A 98 1.21 -1.05 -17.94
N ASP A 99 -0.05 -0.71 -17.68
CA ASP A 99 -1.20 -1.17 -18.47
C ASP A 99 -1.56 -0.21 -19.61
N ALA A 100 -1.07 1.02 -19.54
CA ALA A 100 -1.41 2.09 -20.47
C ALA A 100 -0.83 1.84 -21.87
N LYS A 101 -1.70 1.85 -22.89
CA LYS A 101 -1.32 1.68 -24.29
C LYS A 101 -1.09 3.00 -25.01
N GLU A 102 -1.55 4.11 -24.43
CA GLU A 102 -1.50 5.44 -25.00
C GLU A 102 -1.00 6.46 -23.95
N LYS A 103 -0.46 7.58 -24.43
CA LYS A 103 -0.07 8.70 -23.55
C LYS A 103 -1.32 9.40 -23.00
N GLY A 104 -1.32 9.72 -21.71
CA GLY A 104 -2.36 10.53 -21.07
C GLY A 104 -3.47 9.74 -20.38
N VAL A 105 -3.43 8.41 -20.39
CA VAL A 105 -4.47 7.54 -19.79
C VAL A 105 -3.88 6.44 -18.90
N PRO A 106 -3.03 6.77 -17.91
CA PRO A 106 -2.40 5.74 -17.08
C PRO A 106 -3.41 5.00 -16.21
N GLY A 107 -4.40 5.69 -15.67
CA GLY A 107 -5.37 5.18 -14.70
C GLY A 107 -6.77 4.97 -15.31
N GLU A 108 -6.87 4.38 -16.50
CA GLU A 108 -8.17 4.07 -17.12
C GLU A 108 -9.04 3.23 -16.17
N LEU A 109 -10.31 3.63 -15.98
CA LEU A 109 -11.27 2.87 -15.17
C LEU A 109 -11.48 1.49 -15.79
N LYS A 110 -11.22 0.42 -15.04
CA LYS A 110 -11.32 -0.97 -15.51
C LYS A 110 -12.46 -1.72 -14.83
N MET A 111 -12.59 -1.56 -13.51
CA MET A 111 -13.64 -2.25 -12.75
C MET A 111 -14.92 -1.41 -12.75
N PRO A 112 -16.07 -1.97 -13.18
CA PRO A 112 -17.35 -1.26 -13.17
C PRO A 112 -17.75 -0.82 -11.76
N PRO A 113 -18.34 0.39 -11.57
CA PRO A 113 -18.75 0.91 -10.26
C PRO A 113 -19.67 -0.04 -9.49
N GLU A 114 -20.59 -0.71 -10.17
CA GLU A 114 -21.50 -1.69 -9.57
C GLU A 114 -20.78 -2.92 -9.02
N MET A 115 -19.66 -3.33 -9.63
CA MET A 115 -18.83 -4.42 -9.11
C MET A 115 -18.05 -3.96 -7.87
N VAL A 116 -17.49 -2.74 -7.89
CA VAL A 116 -16.83 -2.15 -6.72
C VAL A 116 -17.79 -2.13 -5.54
N LYS A 117 -19.02 -1.61 -5.76
CA LYS A 117 -20.05 -1.56 -4.72
C LYS A 117 -20.40 -2.94 -4.18
N ALA A 118 -20.65 -3.92 -5.05
CA ALA A 118 -21.03 -5.27 -4.65
C ALA A 118 -19.94 -5.93 -3.78
N VAL A 119 -18.66 -5.75 -4.15
CA VAL A 119 -17.53 -6.27 -3.36
C VAL A 119 -17.41 -5.55 -2.02
N CYS A 120 -17.49 -4.21 -1.99
CA CYS A 120 -17.43 -3.44 -0.75
C CYS A 120 -18.56 -3.82 0.21
N ASP A 121 -19.79 -3.88 -0.27
CA ASP A 121 -20.94 -4.26 0.56
C ASP A 121 -20.75 -5.64 1.20
N LYS A 122 -20.31 -6.64 0.41
CA LYS A 122 -20.05 -8.00 0.91
C LYS A 122 -18.86 -8.04 1.87
N ALA A 123 -17.76 -7.36 1.56
CA ALA A 123 -16.60 -7.28 2.42
C ALA A 123 -16.95 -6.68 3.78
N HIS A 124 -17.69 -5.58 3.80
CA HIS A 124 -18.13 -4.91 5.03
C HIS A 124 -19.11 -5.79 5.85
N GLN A 125 -20.04 -6.50 5.20
CA GLN A 125 -20.91 -7.49 5.88
C GLN A 125 -20.11 -8.59 6.59
N LEU A 126 -18.93 -8.93 6.06
CA LEU A 126 -18.02 -9.91 6.65
C LEU A 126 -16.99 -9.31 7.63
N GLY A 127 -17.02 -7.98 7.84
CA GLY A 127 -16.14 -7.26 8.74
C GLY A 127 -14.77 -6.89 8.13
N TYR A 128 -14.59 -7.02 6.83
CA TYR A 128 -13.36 -6.65 6.13
C TYR A 128 -13.37 -5.19 5.69
N LYS A 129 -12.20 -4.56 5.75
CA LYS A 129 -11.91 -3.31 5.05
C LYS A 129 -11.50 -3.58 3.60
N VAL A 130 -11.75 -2.59 2.72
CA VAL A 130 -11.43 -2.69 1.29
C VAL A 130 -10.40 -1.65 0.91
N ALA A 131 -9.30 -2.09 0.31
CA ALA A 131 -8.25 -1.26 -0.28
C ALA A 131 -8.38 -1.27 -1.80
N ALA A 132 -8.09 -0.15 -2.46
CA ALA A 132 -8.16 -0.06 -3.91
C ALA A 132 -6.89 0.54 -4.54
N HIS A 133 -6.34 -0.12 -5.56
CA HIS A 133 -5.41 0.49 -6.50
C HIS A 133 -6.14 1.48 -7.39
N VAL A 134 -5.68 2.73 -7.39
CA VAL A 134 -6.30 3.83 -8.13
C VAL A 134 -5.24 4.84 -8.57
N GLU A 135 -5.13 5.09 -9.89
CA GLU A 135 -4.19 6.04 -10.49
C GLU A 135 -4.90 7.10 -11.37
N SER A 136 -6.19 7.37 -11.14
CA SER A 136 -6.92 8.46 -11.80
C SER A 136 -7.97 9.09 -10.88
N SER A 137 -8.31 10.37 -11.15
CA SER A 137 -9.34 11.09 -10.39
C SER A 137 -10.72 10.42 -10.52
N GLU A 138 -11.06 9.91 -11.71
CA GLU A 138 -12.29 9.13 -11.92
C GLU A 138 -12.30 7.87 -11.04
N GLY A 139 -11.18 7.14 -10.99
CA GLY A 139 -11.06 5.96 -10.14
C GLY A 139 -11.18 6.29 -8.66
N VAL A 140 -10.60 7.41 -8.17
CA VAL A 140 -10.76 7.86 -6.78
C VAL A 140 -12.23 8.11 -6.46
N ARG A 141 -12.95 8.81 -7.34
CA ARG A 141 -14.38 9.06 -7.18
C ARG A 141 -15.18 7.76 -7.10
N VAL A 142 -15.01 6.87 -8.09
CA VAL A 142 -15.70 5.57 -8.14
C VAL A 142 -15.41 4.75 -6.90
N ALA A 143 -14.15 4.69 -6.43
CA ALA A 143 -13.78 3.96 -5.24
C ALA A 143 -14.51 4.47 -3.99
N LEU A 144 -14.46 5.78 -3.75
CA LEU A 144 -15.04 6.39 -2.55
C LEU A 144 -16.57 6.33 -2.55
N GLU A 145 -17.23 6.63 -3.67
CA GLU A 145 -18.69 6.55 -3.82
C GLU A 145 -19.20 5.13 -3.52
N ASN A 146 -18.44 4.11 -3.86
CA ASN A 146 -18.82 2.70 -3.73
C ASN A 146 -18.28 2.01 -2.47
N GLY A 147 -17.70 2.78 -1.52
CA GLY A 147 -17.44 2.29 -0.17
C GLY A 147 -16.04 1.75 0.09
N VAL A 148 -15.05 2.06 -0.75
CA VAL A 148 -13.65 1.71 -0.48
C VAL A 148 -13.15 2.45 0.77
N ASP A 149 -12.44 1.74 1.65
CA ASP A 149 -11.91 2.28 2.92
C ASP A 149 -10.53 2.92 2.78
N SER A 150 -9.76 2.53 1.75
CA SER A 150 -8.46 3.14 1.48
C SER A 150 -8.11 3.19 0.00
N ILE A 151 -7.54 4.31 -0.41
CA ILE A 151 -7.00 4.53 -1.74
C ILE A 151 -5.49 4.33 -1.67
N GLU A 152 -4.98 3.41 -2.49
CA GLU A 152 -3.54 3.23 -2.71
C GLU A 152 -3.13 4.05 -3.93
N HIS A 153 -1.98 4.71 -3.90
CA HIS A 153 -1.44 5.67 -4.87
C HIS A 153 -2.20 6.99 -4.86
N GLY A 154 -3.37 7.04 -5.46
CA GLY A 154 -4.21 8.22 -5.57
C GLY A 154 -3.90 9.05 -6.81
N ALA A 155 -4.73 10.06 -7.04
CA ALA A 155 -4.62 11.03 -8.11
C ALA A 155 -5.16 12.38 -7.65
N LYS A 156 -4.96 13.44 -8.45
CA LYS A 156 -5.44 14.78 -8.11
C LYS A 156 -6.91 14.79 -7.72
N LEU A 157 -7.21 15.43 -6.58
CA LEU A 157 -8.54 15.52 -5.99
C LEU A 157 -9.26 16.80 -6.44
N ASP A 158 -10.58 16.74 -6.47
CA ASP A 158 -11.48 17.90 -6.47
C ASP A 158 -12.24 18.00 -5.14
N ASP A 159 -13.05 19.04 -4.98
CA ASP A 159 -13.77 19.33 -3.73
C ASP A 159 -14.76 18.20 -3.36
N GLU A 160 -15.38 17.56 -4.35
CA GLU A 160 -16.31 16.44 -4.11
C GLU A 160 -15.56 15.20 -3.61
N MET A 161 -14.43 14.86 -4.20
CA MET A 161 -13.59 13.74 -3.71
C MET A 161 -13.06 14.01 -2.31
N ILE A 162 -12.66 15.24 -2.00
CA ILE A 162 -12.25 15.65 -0.64
C ILE A 162 -13.40 15.45 0.34
N ALA A 163 -14.63 15.86 -0.03
CA ALA A 163 -15.81 15.64 0.80
C ALA A 163 -16.09 14.14 1.01
N LEU A 164 -15.98 13.33 -0.05
CA LEU A 164 -16.15 11.87 0.02
C LEU A 164 -15.10 11.22 0.95
N PHE A 165 -13.82 11.57 0.85
CA PHE A 165 -12.80 11.07 1.77
C PHE A 165 -13.17 11.32 3.24
N LYS A 166 -13.62 12.54 3.54
CA LYS A 166 -14.03 12.92 4.91
C LYS A 166 -15.28 12.16 5.36
N GLU A 167 -16.31 12.08 4.51
CA GLU A 167 -17.55 11.34 4.79
C GLU A 167 -17.28 9.87 5.08
N LYS A 168 -16.54 9.22 4.21
CA LYS A 168 -16.20 7.80 4.33
C LYS A 168 -15.12 7.52 5.37
N LYS A 169 -14.43 8.55 5.88
CA LYS A 169 -13.26 8.43 6.76
C LYS A 169 -12.18 7.53 6.15
N ALA A 170 -12.03 7.61 4.83
CA ALA A 170 -11.10 6.80 4.08
C ALA A 170 -9.66 7.29 4.30
N PHE A 171 -8.71 6.38 4.20
CA PHE A 171 -7.28 6.67 4.21
C PHE A 171 -6.74 6.82 2.78
N LEU A 172 -5.72 7.67 2.64
CA LEU A 172 -4.83 7.65 1.49
C LEU A 172 -3.53 6.96 1.89
N CYS A 173 -3.12 5.93 1.15
CA CYS A 173 -1.78 5.35 1.23
C CYS A 173 -0.97 5.82 0.02
N THR A 174 -0.15 6.85 0.20
CA THR A 174 0.70 7.36 -0.87
C THR A 174 1.89 6.44 -1.09
N THR A 175 2.31 6.27 -2.36
CA THR A 175 3.40 5.38 -2.78
C THR A 175 4.25 6.09 -3.83
N ILE A 176 5.19 6.90 -3.38
CA ILE A 176 6.03 7.71 -4.27
C ILE A 176 7.10 6.84 -4.94
N SER A 177 7.63 5.86 -4.21
CA SER A 177 8.74 5.01 -4.66
C SER A 177 8.50 4.31 -6.00
N PRO A 178 7.36 3.63 -6.26
CA PRO A 178 7.15 2.91 -7.52
C PRO A 178 6.96 3.82 -8.73
N ALA A 179 6.42 5.03 -8.55
CA ALA A 179 6.22 5.99 -9.65
C ALA A 179 7.52 6.71 -10.07
N LEU A 180 8.46 6.85 -9.13
CA LEU A 180 9.67 7.66 -9.32
C LEU A 180 10.59 7.18 -10.45
N PRO A 181 10.85 5.87 -10.64
CA PRO A 181 11.67 5.38 -11.75
C PRO A 181 11.08 5.70 -13.12
N PHE A 182 9.76 5.64 -13.27
CA PHE A 182 9.08 6.00 -14.52
C PHE A 182 9.15 7.50 -14.79
N ALA A 183 8.98 8.32 -13.75
CA ALA A 183 8.94 9.77 -13.88
C ALA A 183 10.31 10.43 -13.99
N LEU A 184 11.29 10.00 -13.20
CA LEU A 184 12.52 10.77 -12.97
C LEU A 184 13.81 10.10 -13.44
N PHE A 185 13.84 8.77 -13.63
CA PHE A 185 15.05 8.11 -14.10
C PHE A 185 15.26 8.36 -15.58
N ASP A 186 16.53 8.39 -15.96
CA ASP A 186 16.91 8.37 -17.37
C ASP A 186 16.39 7.07 -18.01
N PRO A 187 15.73 7.11 -19.18
CA PRO A 187 15.23 5.90 -19.86
C PRO A 187 16.29 4.83 -20.11
N SER A 188 17.57 5.24 -20.26
CA SER A 188 18.70 4.29 -20.41
C SER A 188 18.95 3.47 -19.12
N ILE A 189 18.49 3.96 -17.97
CA ILE A 189 18.59 3.28 -16.67
C ILE A 189 17.32 2.51 -16.38
N SER A 190 16.16 3.16 -16.49
CA SER A 190 14.86 2.57 -16.16
C SER A 190 14.34 1.61 -17.23
N ASN A 191 14.84 1.71 -18.45
CA ASN A 191 14.40 0.93 -19.62
C ASN A 191 12.88 1.05 -19.88
N VAL A 192 12.30 2.20 -19.57
CA VAL A 192 10.88 2.50 -19.81
C VAL A 192 10.65 3.03 -21.22
N SER A 193 9.51 2.68 -21.82
CA SER A 193 9.07 3.23 -23.09
C SER A 193 8.66 4.68 -22.97
N GLU A 194 8.50 5.37 -24.10
CA GLU A 194 8.00 6.76 -24.11
C GLU A 194 6.59 6.89 -23.53
N ILE A 195 5.76 5.88 -23.70
CA ILE A 195 4.39 5.84 -23.14
C ILE A 195 4.47 5.72 -21.62
N GLU A 196 5.25 4.77 -21.10
CA GLU A 196 5.44 4.58 -19.67
C GLU A 196 6.10 5.81 -19.02
N LYS A 197 7.08 6.43 -19.67
CA LYS A 197 7.70 7.66 -19.19
C LYS A 197 6.68 8.79 -19.03
N TYR A 198 5.91 9.05 -20.09
CA TYR A 198 4.89 10.11 -20.07
C TYR A 198 3.81 9.85 -19.00
N ASN A 199 3.28 8.63 -18.96
CA ASN A 199 2.25 8.26 -17.99
C ASN A 199 2.80 8.17 -16.56
N GLY A 200 4.05 7.75 -16.39
CA GLY A 200 4.75 7.76 -15.12
C GLY A 200 4.89 9.17 -14.52
N GLU A 201 5.18 10.17 -15.36
CA GLU A 201 5.20 11.58 -14.92
C GLU A 201 3.81 12.07 -14.49
N LEU A 202 2.74 11.67 -15.19
CA LEU A 202 1.37 12.01 -14.79
C LEU A 202 1.00 11.37 -13.46
N VAL A 203 1.27 10.08 -13.28
CA VAL A 203 0.97 9.35 -12.03
C VAL A 203 1.80 9.90 -10.88
N PHE A 204 3.10 10.11 -11.07
CA PHE A 204 3.97 10.70 -10.05
C PHE A 204 3.45 12.05 -9.56
N ASN A 205 3.11 12.97 -10.48
CA ASN A 205 2.55 14.26 -10.13
C ASN A 205 1.17 14.13 -9.47
N GLY A 206 0.32 13.21 -9.96
CA GLY A 206 -0.99 12.93 -9.39
C GLY A 206 -0.91 12.43 -7.94
N ILE A 207 0.02 11.53 -7.61
CA ILE A 207 0.30 11.05 -6.26
C ILE A 207 0.73 12.21 -5.33
N ILE A 208 1.65 13.06 -5.81
CA ILE A 208 2.13 14.23 -5.06
C ILE A 208 1.00 15.21 -4.78
N ASP A 209 0.21 15.56 -5.81
CA ASP A 209 -0.93 16.48 -5.66
C ASP A 209 -1.99 15.91 -4.72
N CYS A 210 -2.32 14.62 -4.87
CA CYS A 210 -3.28 13.93 -4.00
C CYS A 210 -2.85 13.99 -2.53
N ALA A 211 -1.59 13.66 -2.23
CA ALA A 211 -1.07 13.67 -0.87
C ALA A 211 -1.08 15.08 -0.25
N LYS A 212 -0.70 16.12 -1.02
CA LYS A 212 -0.76 17.53 -0.56
C LYS A 212 -2.20 17.94 -0.27
N GLN A 213 -3.12 17.74 -1.23
CA GLN A 213 -4.53 18.09 -1.08
C GLN A 213 -5.17 17.33 0.10
N ALA A 214 -4.82 16.05 0.28
CA ALA A 214 -5.30 15.25 1.41
C ALA A 214 -4.86 15.86 2.75
N LEU A 215 -3.57 16.20 2.89
CA LEU A 215 -3.03 16.80 4.12
C LEU A 215 -3.62 18.19 4.41
N GLU A 216 -3.78 19.03 3.39
CA GLU A 216 -4.41 20.35 3.50
C GLU A 216 -5.87 20.27 3.96
N ASN A 217 -6.49 19.11 3.81
CA ASN A 217 -7.89 18.86 4.14
C ASN A 217 -8.09 17.87 5.31
N ASP A 218 -7.06 17.61 6.12
CA ASP A 218 -7.13 16.70 7.28
C ASP A 218 -7.53 15.25 6.93
N ILE A 219 -7.33 14.83 5.68
CA ILE A 219 -7.48 13.44 5.27
C ILE A 219 -6.24 12.66 5.74
N PRO A 220 -6.41 11.49 6.40
CA PRO A 220 -5.26 10.73 6.91
C PRO A 220 -4.44 10.14 5.75
N VAL A 221 -3.15 10.49 5.70
CA VAL A 221 -2.19 10.00 4.72
C VAL A 221 -1.16 9.11 5.41
N VAL A 222 -1.03 7.88 4.95
CA VAL A 222 -0.01 6.92 5.38
C VAL A 222 0.94 6.60 4.23
N LEU A 223 2.03 5.90 4.53
CA LEU A 223 3.07 5.58 3.56
C LEU A 223 3.06 4.10 3.21
N GLY A 224 3.22 3.80 1.93
CA GLY A 224 3.52 2.49 1.39
C GLY A 224 4.58 2.63 0.30
N ASN A 225 5.49 1.67 0.15
CA ASN A 225 6.50 1.71 -0.90
C ASN A 225 6.17 0.80 -2.07
N ASP A 226 5.08 0.04 -1.99
CA ASP A 226 4.64 -0.90 -3.03
C ASP A 226 5.80 -1.82 -3.48
N VAL A 227 6.47 -2.42 -2.48
CA VAL A 227 7.61 -3.30 -2.70
C VAL A 227 7.22 -4.52 -3.54
N GLY A 228 8.00 -4.77 -4.58
CA GLY A 228 7.68 -5.72 -5.64
C GLY A 228 7.60 -5.05 -7.01
N CYS A 229 7.35 -3.73 -7.04
CA CYS A 229 7.49 -2.93 -8.25
C CYS A 229 8.97 -2.81 -8.68
N PRO A 230 9.24 -2.60 -9.98
CA PRO A 230 10.59 -2.36 -10.47
C PRO A 230 11.30 -1.25 -9.68
N TRP A 231 12.55 -1.46 -9.32
CA TRP A 231 13.40 -0.51 -8.58
C TRP A 231 13.01 -0.28 -7.11
N VAL A 232 12.01 -0.95 -6.58
CA VAL A 232 11.61 -0.88 -5.18
C VAL A 232 12.01 -2.17 -4.47
N SER A 233 12.97 -2.08 -3.56
CA SER A 233 13.51 -3.24 -2.84
C SER A 233 13.02 -3.33 -1.40
N GLN A 234 13.12 -4.54 -0.81
CA GLN A 234 12.66 -4.86 0.53
C GLN A 234 13.44 -4.17 1.65
N TYR A 235 14.55 -3.53 1.35
CA TYR A 235 15.37 -2.81 2.33
C TYR A 235 15.33 -1.29 2.16
N ASP A 236 14.45 -0.76 1.31
CA ASP A 236 14.44 0.64 0.92
C ASP A 236 13.23 1.43 1.43
N PHE A 237 12.40 0.90 2.35
CA PHE A 237 11.23 1.63 2.86
C PHE A 237 11.57 3.02 3.45
N TRP A 238 12.75 3.20 4.02
CA TRP A 238 13.23 4.49 4.50
C TRP A 238 13.20 5.58 3.41
N ARG A 239 13.33 5.20 2.13
CA ARG A 239 13.26 6.12 0.99
C ARG A 239 11.87 6.71 0.83
N GLU A 240 10.82 5.95 1.11
CA GLU A 240 9.45 6.47 1.03
C GLU A 240 9.23 7.61 2.03
N LEU A 241 9.73 7.50 3.27
CA LEU A 241 9.70 8.60 4.25
C LEU A 241 10.49 9.81 3.74
N TYR A 242 11.68 9.56 3.19
CA TYR A 242 12.51 10.62 2.62
C TYR A 242 11.84 11.30 1.42
N TYR A 243 11.20 10.55 0.53
CA TYR A 243 10.47 11.12 -0.61
C TYR A 243 9.24 11.88 -0.16
N PHE A 244 8.53 11.39 0.84
CA PHE A 244 7.40 12.08 1.42
C PHE A 244 7.81 13.44 2.00
N HIS A 245 8.89 13.48 2.79
CA HIS A 245 9.50 14.73 3.23
C HIS A 245 9.89 15.63 2.03
N LYS A 246 10.60 15.09 1.05
CA LYS A 246 11.19 15.84 -0.05
C LYS A 246 10.15 16.43 -1.00
N TYR A 247 9.14 15.67 -1.40
CA TYR A 247 8.20 16.06 -2.46
C TYR A 247 6.89 16.66 -1.91
N ILE A 248 6.48 16.24 -0.73
CA ILE A 248 5.26 16.76 -0.09
C ILE A 248 5.59 17.96 0.80
N GLY A 249 6.80 18.02 1.38
CA GLY A 249 7.26 19.13 2.22
C GLY A 249 6.93 18.99 3.70
N VAL A 250 6.61 17.79 4.16
CA VAL A 250 6.32 17.53 5.58
C VAL A 250 7.60 17.48 6.42
N SER A 251 7.50 17.68 7.73
CA SER A 251 8.64 17.51 8.63
C SER A 251 9.04 16.02 8.79
N ASN A 252 10.31 15.77 9.16
CA ASN A 252 10.78 14.41 9.48
C ASN A 252 9.92 13.75 10.56
N ARG A 253 9.53 14.51 11.58
CA ARG A 253 8.65 14.03 12.65
C ARG A 253 7.29 13.58 12.09
N PHE A 254 6.70 14.34 11.17
CA PHE A 254 5.42 13.98 10.58
C PHE A 254 5.55 12.74 9.68
N ALA A 255 6.61 12.64 8.87
CA ALA A 255 6.88 11.43 8.07
C ALA A 255 7.02 10.17 8.96
N LEU A 256 7.72 10.27 10.09
CA LEU A 256 7.80 9.17 11.07
C LEU A 256 6.44 8.83 11.68
N TYR A 257 5.63 9.83 12.05
CA TYR A 257 4.28 9.62 12.56
C TYR A 257 3.38 8.87 11.57
N THR A 258 3.44 9.24 10.28
CA THR A 258 2.65 8.57 9.22
C THR A 258 3.09 7.13 8.97
N ALA A 259 4.36 6.79 9.20
CA ALA A 259 4.90 5.44 9.04
C ALA A 259 4.85 4.60 10.34
N THR A 260 4.38 5.14 11.45
CA THR A 260 4.30 4.45 12.75
C THR A 260 2.88 4.49 13.32
N SER A 261 2.58 5.49 14.15
CA SER A 261 1.29 5.58 14.86
C SER A 261 0.08 5.70 13.93
N LEU A 262 0.18 6.47 12.85
CA LEU A 262 -0.92 6.58 11.89
C LEU A 262 -1.03 5.31 11.05
N ALA A 263 0.10 4.70 10.64
CA ALA A 263 0.13 3.44 9.92
C ALA A 263 -0.48 2.28 10.74
N SER A 264 -0.23 2.22 12.05
CA SER A 264 -0.84 1.21 12.91
C SER A 264 -2.36 1.35 12.97
N LYS A 265 -2.88 2.59 13.03
CA LYS A 265 -4.32 2.86 12.95
C LYS A 265 -4.91 2.43 11.60
N TYR A 266 -4.22 2.74 10.51
CA TYR A 266 -4.60 2.29 9.16
C TYR A 266 -4.66 0.76 9.03
N ALA A 267 -3.75 0.07 9.71
CA ALA A 267 -3.69 -1.39 9.75
C ALA A 267 -4.67 -2.03 10.77
N GLY A 268 -5.40 -1.22 11.58
CA GLY A 268 -6.26 -1.70 12.66
C GLY A 268 -5.49 -2.31 13.84
N LEU A 269 -4.28 -1.81 14.08
CA LEU A 269 -3.34 -2.32 15.07
C LEU A 269 -2.90 -1.26 16.10
N GLU A 270 -3.63 -0.15 16.20
CA GLU A 270 -3.27 0.99 17.06
C GLU A 270 -3.19 0.63 18.56
N ASP A 271 -3.96 -0.37 19.00
CA ASP A 271 -3.91 -0.88 20.37
C ASP A 271 -2.79 -1.91 20.58
N VAL A 272 -2.16 -2.38 19.50
CA VAL A 272 -1.13 -3.44 19.54
C VAL A 272 0.27 -2.89 19.36
N THR A 273 0.48 -1.95 18.43
CA THR A 273 1.80 -1.46 18.04
C THR A 273 1.74 -0.02 17.49
N GLY A 274 2.84 0.49 16.95
CA GLY A 274 2.93 1.81 16.30
C GLY A 274 3.35 2.96 17.20
N SER A 275 3.39 2.76 18.51
CA SER A 275 3.92 3.70 19.50
C SER A 275 4.53 2.95 20.69
N ILE A 276 5.42 3.63 21.44
CA ILE A 276 6.04 3.08 22.64
C ILE A 276 5.18 3.47 23.84
N ASP A 277 4.16 2.65 24.12
CA ASP A 277 3.21 2.84 25.21
C ASP A 277 3.11 1.57 26.05
N VAL A 278 2.78 1.75 27.35
CA VAL A 278 2.54 0.62 28.27
C VAL A 278 1.35 -0.19 27.78
N GLY A 279 1.53 -1.49 27.68
CA GLY A 279 0.49 -2.44 27.23
C GLY A 279 0.55 -2.80 25.74
N LYS A 280 1.34 -2.07 24.94
CA LYS A 280 1.60 -2.44 23.54
C LYS A 280 2.75 -3.44 23.42
N GLU A 281 2.75 -4.19 22.31
CA GLU A 281 3.87 -5.06 21.97
C GLU A 281 5.07 -4.24 21.53
N ALA A 282 6.26 -4.65 21.97
CA ALA A 282 7.49 -3.97 21.63
C ALA A 282 7.98 -4.38 20.24
N ASP A 283 7.39 -3.77 19.22
CA ASP A 283 7.87 -3.77 17.85
C ASP A 283 8.70 -2.48 17.66
N MET A 284 10.02 -2.59 17.70
CA MET A 284 10.92 -1.43 17.79
C MET A 284 12.17 -1.65 16.94
N ILE A 285 12.76 -0.55 16.52
CA ILE A 285 14.09 -0.52 15.90
C ILE A 285 15.03 0.39 16.69
N VAL A 286 16.32 0.09 16.62
CA VAL A 286 17.39 0.96 17.11
C VAL A 286 18.21 1.39 15.91
N VAL A 287 18.42 2.69 15.79
CA VAL A 287 19.26 3.31 14.76
C VAL A 287 20.36 4.15 15.44
N SER A 288 21.51 4.28 14.79
CA SER A 288 22.68 4.98 15.35
C SER A 288 22.56 6.50 15.37
N GLU A 289 21.75 7.05 14.46
CA GLU A 289 21.57 8.48 14.30
C GLU A 289 20.10 8.87 14.50
N ASN A 290 19.85 10.16 14.78
CA ASN A 290 18.49 10.63 15.06
C ASN A 290 17.70 10.85 13.77
N PRO A 291 16.64 10.07 13.45
CA PRO A 291 15.85 10.24 12.24
C PRO A 291 15.00 11.53 12.23
N LEU A 292 14.88 12.22 13.37
CA LEU A 292 14.25 13.55 13.41
C LEU A 292 15.15 14.62 12.79
N ASP A 293 16.47 14.42 12.78
CA ASP A 293 17.43 15.31 12.13
C ASP A 293 17.61 14.96 10.66
N ASP A 294 17.76 13.67 10.32
CA ASP A 294 17.83 13.16 8.95
C ASP A 294 17.18 11.78 8.83
N LEU A 295 16.13 11.66 8.00
CA LEU A 295 15.43 10.40 7.74
C LEU A 295 16.33 9.31 7.16
N LYS A 296 17.48 9.67 6.56
CA LYS A 296 18.48 8.69 6.08
C LYS A 296 19.10 7.86 7.20
N ALA A 297 19.00 8.29 8.45
CA ALA A 297 19.37 7.49 9.62
C ALA A 297 18.66 6.13 9.65
N LEU A 298 17.43 6.06 9.13
CA LEU A 298 16.65 4.82 9.03
C LEU A 298 17.23 3.78 8.06
N ARG A 299 18.23 4.16 7.25
CA ARG A 299 18.95 3.23 6.36
C ARG A 299 19.80 2.22 7.13
N HIS A 300 20.24 2.59 8.34
CA HIS A 300 21.17 1.79 9.14
C HIS A 300 20.51 1.37 10.45
N VAL A 301 19.75 0.27 10.38
CA VAL A 301 19.09 -0.32 11.53
C VAL A 301 20.09 -1.23 12.26
N GLU A 302 20.35 -0.93 13.53
CA GLU A 302 21.28 -1.71 14.37
C GLU A 302 20.60 -2.89 15.05
N LYS A 303 19.34 -2.69 15.51
CA LYS A 303 18.58 -3.75 16.19
C LYS A 303 17.11 -3.67 15.80
N VAL A 304 16.52 -4.85 15.66
CA VAL A 304 15.09 -5.01 15.41
C VAL A 304 14.48 -5.85 16.52
N PHE A 305 13.39 -5.38 17.08
CA PHE A 305 12.57 -6.12 18.04
C PHE A 305 11.19 -6.35 17.46
N THR A 306 10.67 -7.56 17.60
CA THR A 306 9.28 -7.87 17.33
C THR A 306 8.67 -8.59 18.52
N ARG A 307 7.51 -8.12 18.97
CA ARG A 307 6.82 -8.70 20.14
C ARG A 307 7.75 -8.85 21.36
N GLY A 308 8.61 -7.88 21.57
CA GLY A 308 9.57 -7.85 22.67
C GLY A 308 10.80 -8.76 22.51
N LYS A 309 10.96 -9.44 21.37
CA LYS A 309 12.12 -10.30 21.10
C LYS A 309 13.09 -9.60 20.16
N LEU A 310 14.37 -9.54 20.55
CA LEU A 310 15.44 -9.15 19.64
C LEU A 310 15.57 -10.19 18.53
N ILE A 311 15.62 -9.71 17.28
CA ILE A 311 15.83 -10.55 16.11
C ILE A 311 17.33 -10.54 15.78
N ASP A 312 17.91 -11.71 15.76
CA ASP A 312 19.31 -11.88 15.38
C ASP A 312 19.50 -11.80 13.86
N HIS A 313 20.59 -11.17 13.45
CA HIS A 313 20.97 -10.98 12.03
C HIS A 313 21.36 -12.29 11.34
#